data_decab4308ed1420626fa4af2657ea9f3
#
_entry.id   decab4308ed1420626fa4af2657ea9f3
#
_cell.length_a   1.000
_cell.length_b   1.000
_cell.length_c   1.000
_cell.angle_alpha   90.00
_cell.angle_beta   90.00
_cell.angle_gamma   90.00
#
_symmetry.space_group_name_H-M   'P 1'
#
loop_
_entity.id
_entity.type
_entity.pdbx_description
1 polymer ?
#
loop_
_entity_poly.entity_id
_entity_poly.type
_entity_poly.pdbx_seq_one_letter_code
_entity_poly.pdbx_strand_id
1 'polypeptide(L)'
;MEFVEYGNETTNDSRMQAVTKNNMEDLYALTNQIMGNKEYMFIAYDFETMVQMRKVLDDNATTSTNVKLQHVTNNPDQGMINYYKKRKIELDANCDKISLSDIKAFKDGGVNVGLWTVDDTERVANYIAQKVDYITTNTKFW
;
A
#
# COMPACT_ATOMS: atom_id res chain seq x y z
N MET A 1 7.49 -5.02 3.93
CA MET A 1 7.31 -4.95 5.40
C MET A 1 5.88 -4.55 5.69
N GLU A 2 5.24 -5.28 6.56
CA GLU A 2 3.90 -4.96 7.02
C GLU A 2 3.98 -4.27 8.39
N PHE A 3 3.28 -3.17 8.53
CA PHE A 3 3.09 -2.48 9.80
C PHE A 3 1.62 -2.52 10.17
N VAL A 4 1.30 -3.10 11.33
CA VAL A 4 -0.06 -3.19 11.84
C VAL A 4 -0.15 -2.31 13.09
N GLU A 5 -0.99 -1.28 13.02
CA GLU A 5 -1.31 -0.45 14.16
C GLU A 5 -2.49 -1.07 14.91
N TYR A 6 -2.24 -1.47 16.16
CA TYR A 6 -3.29 -2.04 16.99
C TYR A 6 -4.04 -0.98 17.77
N GLY A 7 -5.33 -0.98 17.65
CA GLY A 7 -6.20 -0.41 18.63
C GLY A 7 -6.66 1.00 18.40
N ASN A 8 -6.82 1.45 17.16
CA ASN A 8 -7.26 2.79 17.02
C ASN A 8 -8.37 3.08 16.05
N GLU A 9 -9.54 3.16 16.63
CA GLU A 9 -10.74 3.71 16.00
C GLU A 9 -10.74 5.26 15.95
N THR A 10 -9.72 5.92 16.48
CA THR A 10 -9.71 7.39 16.64
C THR A 10 -8.48 8.04 16.03
N THR A 11 -8.26 7.81 14.75
CA THR A 11 -7.22 8.52 13.98
C THR A 11 -7.45 10.03 13.87
N ASN A 12 -8.60 10.53 14.33
CA ASN A 12 -8.93 11.96 14.38
C ASN A 12 -8.42 12.69 15.63
N ASP A 13 -7.91 11.99 16.63
CA ASP A 13 -7.27 12.64 17.79
C ASP A 13 -5.88 13.13 17.40
N SER A 14 -5.64 14.45 17.55
CA SER A 14 -4.37 15.08 17.19
C SER A 14 -3.16 14.49 17.92
N ARG A 15 -3.33 13.99 19.16
CA ARG A 15 -2.26 13.31 19.90
C ARG A 15 -1.91 11.97 19.29
N MET A 16 -2.91 11.21 18.87
CA MET A 16 -2.70 9.92 18.20
C MET A 16 -2.05 10.11 16.83
N GLN A 17 -2.45 11.13 16.07
CA GLN A 17 -1.79 11.46 14.82
C GLN A 17 -0.31 11.83 15.02
N ALA A 18 0.01 12.56 16.08
CA ALA A 18 1.39 12.90 16.42
C ALA A 18 2.21 11.66 16.83
N VAL A 19 1.64 10.76 17.63
CA VAL A 19 2.28 9.49 18.01
C VAL A 19 2.51 8.61 16.78
N THR A 20 1.51 8.47 15.93
CA THR A 20 1.62 7.71 14.69
C THR A 20 2.71 8.31 13.79
N LYS A 21 2.76 9.62 13.62
CA LYS A 21 3.81 10.27 12.85
C LYS A 21 5.20 9.98 13.40
N ASN A 22 5.40 10.12 14.72
CA ASN A 22 6.69 9.84 15.36
C ASN A 22 7.10 8.37 15.17
N ASN A 23 6.17 7.45 15.31
CA ASN A 23 6.41 6.03 15.07
C ASN A 23 6.80 5.76 13.61
N MET A 24 6.19 6.45 12.66
CA MET A 24 6.52 6.32 11.24
C MET A 24 7.92 6.90 10.94
N GLU A 25 8.29 8.01 11.57
CA GLU A 25 9.64 8.58 11.45
C GLU A 25 10.71 7.61 11.96
N ASP A 26 10.50 7.02 13.13
CA ASP A 26 11.41 6.03 13.72
C ASP A 26 11.50 4.76 12.87
N LEU A 27 10.37 4.27 12.40
CA LEU A 27 10.31 3.10 11.53
C LEU A 27 11.04 3.35 10.21
N TYR A 28 10.81 4.50 9.59
CA TYR A 28 11.50 4.88 8.36
C TYR A 28 13.01 4.97 8.57
N ALA A 29 13.45 5.67 9.62
CA ALA A 29 14.86 5.86 9.92
C ALA A 29 15.58 4.51 10.12
N LEU A 30 14.97 3.60 10.89
CA LEU A 30 15.52 2.26 11.12
C LEU A 30 15.56 1.43 9.83
N THR A 31 14.47 1.44 9.08
CA THR A 31 14.39 0.67 7.83
C THR A 31 15.36 1.21 6.79
N ASN A 32 15.46 2.51 6.65
CA ASN A 32 16.40 3.13 5.74
C ASN A 32 17.86 2.81 6.10
N GLN A 33 18.18 2.75 7.38
CA GLN A 33 19.50 2.34 7.85
C GLN A 33 19.83 0.89 7.44
N ILE A 34 18.85 -0.01 7.51
CA ILE A 34 19.02 -1.43 7.20
C ILE A 34 19.02 -1.68 5.68
N MET A 35 18.08 -1.06 4.97
CA MET A 35 17.83 -1.32 3.55
C MET A 35 18.72 -0.49 2.64
N GLY A 36 19.18 0.68 3.09
CA GLY A 36 19.96 1.59 2.28
C GLY A 36 19.22 2.01 1.00
N ASN A 37 19.81 1.78 -0.15
CA ASN A 37 19.25 2.12 -1.46
C ASN A 37 18.45 0.98 -2.12
N LYS A 38 18.21 -0.13 -1.42
CA LYS A 38 17.36 -1.22 -1.93
C LYS A 38 15.92 -0.78 -1.96
N GLU A 39 15.18 -1.21 -2.98
CA GLU A 39 13.73 -1.00 -3.02
C GLU A 39 13.04 -1.77 -1.89
N TYR A 40 12.09 -1.12 -1.23
CA TYR A 40 11.24 -1.74 -0.23
C TYR A 40 9.89 -1.03 -0.15
N MET A 41 8.95 -1.65 0.51
CA MET A 41 7.57 -1.19 0.60
C MET A 41 7.08 -1.26 2.04
N PHE A 42 6.41 -0.21 2.49
CA PHE A 42 5.58 -0.26 3.69
C PHE A 42 4.16 -0.59 3.31
N ILE A 43 3.57 -1.54 3.99
CA ILE A 43 2.18 -1.94 3.80
C ILE A 43 1.42 -1.89 5.12
N ALA A 44 0.20 -1.39 5.09
CA ALA A 44 -0.69 -1.33 6.24
C ALA A 44 -2.17 -1.36 5.83
N TYR A 45 -3.00 -1.83 6.73
CA TYR A 45 -4.47 -1.81 6.58
C TYR A 45 -5.07 -0.43 6.85
N ASP A 46 -4.46 0.36 7.72
CA ASP A 46 -4.95 1.70 8.03
C ASP A 46 -4.45 2.70 7.01
N PHE A 47 -5.39 3.34 6.30
CA PHE A 47 -5.05 4.33 5.27
C PHE A 47 -4.39 5.58 5.86
N GLU A 48 -4.82 6.01 7.04
CA GLU A 48 -4.21 7.18 7.70
C GLU A 48 -2.76 6.92 8.07
N THR A 49 -2.42 5.72 8.52
CA THR A 49 -1.04 5.31 8.75
C THR A 49 -0.20 5.48 7.48
N MET A 50 -0.73 5.11 6.30
CA MET A 50 -0.05 5.31 5.03
C MET A 50 0.08 6.79 4.69
N VAL A 51 -0.93 7.61 5.01
CA VAL A 51 -0.86 9.07 4.82
C VAL A 51 0.23 9.69 5.70
N GLN A 52 0.36 9.27 6.95
CA GLN A 52 1.43 9.74 7.84
C GLN A 52 2.81 9.29 7.35
N MET A 53 2.94 8.04 6.90
CA MET A 53 4.20 7.58 6.30
C MET A 53 4.54 8.37 5.04
N ARG A 54 3.57 8.72 4.20
CA ARG A 54 3.80 9.57 3.04
C ARG A 54 4.39 10.93 3.43
N LYS A 55 3.90 11.54 4.49
CA LYS A 55 4.48 12.80 5.00
C LYS A 55 5.94 12.63 5.42
N VAL A 56 6.27 11.54 6.11
CA VAL A 56 7.64 11.21 6.49
C VAL A 56 8.53 11.03 5.25
N LEU A 57 8.05 10.30 4.24
CA LEU A 57 8.81 10.09 3.00
C LEU A 57 9.01 11.39 2.23
N ASP A 58 8.01 12.26 2.18
CA ASP A 58 8.10 13.56 1.51
C ASP A 58 9.08 14.51 2.25
N ASP A 59 9.12 14.46 3.57
CA ASP A 59 10.12 15.19 4.38
C ASP A 59 11.54 14.66 4.16
N ASN A 60 11.70 13.46 3.61
CA ASN A 60 12.96 12.80 3.27
C ASN A 60 13.06 12.51 1.76
N ALA A 61 12.58 13.41 0.92
CA ALA A 61 12.37 13.17 -0.51
C ALA A 61 13.62 12.72 -1.27
N THR A 62 14.83 13.12 -0.83
CA THR A 62 16.07 12.72 -1.48
C THR A 62 16.54 11.31 -1.16
N THR A 63 16.13 10.78 -0.01
CA THR A 63 16.55 9.46 0.49
C THR A 63 15.43 8.40 0.42
N SER A 64 14.21 8.81 0.09
CA SER A 64 13.03 7.92 0.07
C SER A 64 12.55 7.51 -1.32
N THR A 65 13.33 7.79 -2.36
CA THR A 65 12.96 7.50 -3.76
C THR A 65 12.78 6.01 -4.06
N ASN A 66 13.37 5.15 -3.25
CA ASN A 66 13.32 3.70 -3.33
C ASN A 66 12.20 3.09 -2.46
N VAL A 67 11.38 3.91 -1.82
CA VAL A 67 10.35 3.44 -0.88
C VAL A 67 8.98 3.57 -1.51
N LYS A 68 8.20 2.50 -1.44
CA LYS A 68 6.80 2.45 -1.89
C LYS A 68 5.87 2.30 -0.71
N LEU A 69 4.63 2.76 -0.88
CA LEU A 69 3.56 2.62 0.10
C LEU A 69 2.40 1.87 -0.51
N GLN A 70 1.87 0.92 0.23
CA GLN A 70 0.75 0.12 -0.23
C GLN A 70 -0.31 -0.02 0.86
N HIS A 71 -1.54 0.34 0.54
CA HIS A 71 -2.69 0.21 1.43
C HIS A 71 -3.37 -1.13 1.19
N VAL A 72 -3.39 -1.97 2.21
CA VAL A 72 -4.09 -3.27 2.19
C VAL A 72 -5.54 -3.07 2.57
N THR A 73 -6.47 -3.56 1.77
CA THR A 73 -7.90 -3.38 2.07
C THR A 73 -8.78 -4.54 1.60
N ASN A 74 -9.81 -4.81 2.39
CA ASN A 74 -10.92 -5.67 2.02
C ASN A 74 -12.04 -4.93 1.28
N ASN A 75 -11.99 -3.59 1.23
CA ASN A 75 -13.06 -2.76 0.69
C ASN A 75 -12.49 -1.73 -0.30
N PRO A 76 -12.01 -2.18 -1.49
CA PRO A 76 -11.53 -1.24 -2.50
C PRO A 76 -12.67 -0.35 -2.97
N ASP A 77 -12.41 0.94 -3.03
CA ASP A 77 -13.39 1.96 -3.41
C ASP A 77 -12.83 2.85 -4.53
N GLN A 78 -13.46 2.82 -5.69
CA GLN A 78 -13.09 3.67 -6.83
C GLN A 78 -13.13 5.17 -6.49
N GLY A 79 -13.98 5.59 -5.56
CA GLY A 79 -14.03 6.96 -5.07
C GLY A 79 -12.73 7.44 -4.44
N MET A 80 -11.86 6.51 -4.04
CA MET A 80 -10.57 6.81 -3.42
C MET A 80 -9.40 6.95 -4.41
N ILE A 81 -9.60 6.69 -5.70
CA ILE A 81 -8.52 6.68 -6.71
C ILE A 81 -7.68 7.96 -6.67
N ASN A 82 -8.32 9.13 -6.62
CA ASN A 82 -7.60 10.40 -6.57
C ASN A 82 -6.79 10.58 -5.29
N TYR A 83 -7.26 10.05 -4.16
CA TYR A 83 -6.53 10.08 -2.89
C TYR A 83 -5.29 9.21 -2.94
N TYR A 84 -5.38 8.02 -3.51
CA TYR A 84 -4.24 7.13 -3.75
C TYR A 84 -3.21 7.78 -4.67
N LYS A 85 -3.66 8.26 -5.82
CA LYS A 85 -2.79 8.89 -6.82
C LYS A 85 -2.05 10.09 -6.26
N LYS A 86 -2.78 11.02 -5.63
CA LYS A 86 -2.22 12.26 -5.07
C LYS A 86 -1.13 11.96 -4.03
N ARG A 87 -1.29 10.91 -3.26
CA ARG A 87 -0.36 10.53 -2.18
C ARG A 87 0.67 9.50 -2.60
N LYS A 88 0.63 9.03 -3.84
CA LYS A 88 1.51 7.96 -4.32
C LYS A 88 1.45 6.74 -3.40
N ILE A 89 0.23 6.37 -3.01
CA ILE A 89 -0.06 5.15 -2.28
C ILE A 89 -0.65 4.15 -3.28
N GLU A 90 -0.15 2.93 -3.27
CA GLU A 90 -0.63 1.85 -4.11
C GLU A 90 -1.78 1.11 -3.42
N LEU A 91 -2.65 0.49 -4.19
CA LEU A 91 -3.72 -0.38 -3.68
C LEU A 91 -3.23 -1.82 -3.57
N ASP A 92 -3.54 -2.48 -2.46
CA ASP A 92 -3.41 -3.93 -2.30
C ASP A 92 -4.74 -4.51 -1.81
N ALA A 93 -5.53 -5.05 -2.71
CA ALA A 93 -6.90 -5.44 -2.45
C ALA A 93 -7.07 -6.96 -2.31
N ASN A 94 -8.05 -7.34 -1.48
CA ASN A 94 -8.53 -8.71 -1.45
C ASN A 94 -9.15 -9.07 -2.82
N CYS A 95 -8.60 -10.06 -3.47
CA CYS A 95 -9.01 -10.48 -4.82
C CYS A 95 -10.46 -10.96 -4.90
N ASP A 96 -11.07 -11.36 -3.79
CA ASP A 96 -12.48 -11.75 -3.72
C ASP A 96 -13.44 -10.56 -3.56
N LYS A 97 -12.89 -9.36 -3.36
CA LYS A 97 -13.64 -8.12 -3.09
C LYS A 97 -13.48 -7.05 -4.15
N ILE A 98 -12.77 -7.34 -5.22
CA ILE A 98 -12.53 -6.39 -6.30
C ILE A 98 -12.88 -7.02 -7.65
N SER A 99 -13.60 -6.30 -8.49
CA SER A 99 -13.91 -6.74 -9.84
C SER A 99 -12.81 -6.39 -10.83
N LEU A 100 -12.81 -7.03 -12.01
CA LEU A 100 -11.89 -6.67 -13.08
C LEU A 100 -12.10 -5.22 -13.57
N SER A 101 -13.35 -4.73 -13.53
CA SER A 101 -13.65 -3.33 -13.88
C SER A 101 -13.10 -2.35 -12.85
N ASP A 102 -13.11 -2.70 -11.55
CA ASP A 102 -12.49 -1.88 -10.51
C ASP A 102 -10.96 -1.83 -10.69
N ILE A 103 -10.34 -2.98 -10.93
CA ILE A 103 -8.90 -3.06 -11.21
C ILE A 103 -8.54 -2.13 -12.36
N LYS A 104 -9.31 -2.22 -13.45
CA LYS A 104 -9.10 -1.35 -14.61
C LYS A 104 -9.25 0.12 -14.25
N ALA A 105 -10.26 0.49 -13.45
CA ALA A 105 -10.47 1.88 -13.04
C ALA A 105 -9.29 2.42 -12.22
N PHE A 106 -8.76 1.65 -11.27
CA PHE A 106 -7.57 2.04 -10.53
C PHE A 106 -6.35 2.18 -11.44
N LYS A 107 -6.12 1.24 -12.34
CA LYS A 107 -5.00 1.29 -13.28
C LYS A 107 -5.12 2.49 -14.23
N ASP A 108 -6.28 2.72 -14.81
CA ASP A 108 -6.54 3.87 -15.68
C ASP A 108 -6.39 5.19 -14.92
N GLY A 109 -6.70 5.20 -13.62
CA GLY A 109 -6.50 6.33 -12.73
C GLY A 109 -5.05 6.57 -12.31
N GLY A 110 -4.12 5.71 -12.73
CA GLY A 110 -2.69 5.84 -12.41
C GLY A 110 -2.29 5.29 -11.05
N VAL A 111 -3.07 4.37 -10.49
CA VAL A 111 -2.79 3.69 -9.22
C VAL A 111 -2.28 2.29 -9.52
N ASN A 112 -1.14 1.92 -8.95
CA ASN A 112 -0.66 0.55 -9.00
C ASN A 112 -1.52 -0.35 -8.12
N VAL A 113 -1.75 -1.58 -8.59
CA VAL A 113 -2.66 -2.54 -7.94
C VAL A 113 -1.92 -3.82 -7.61
N GLY A 114 -1.97 -4.20 -6.35
CA GLY A 114 -1.64 -5.53 -5.85
C GLY A 114 -2.91 -6.28 -5.47
N LEU A 115 -2.86 -7.59 -5.52
CA LEU A 115 -3.98 -8.47 -5.13
C LEU A 115 -3.51 -9.61 -4.24
N TRP A 116 -4.29 -9.92 -3.23
CA TRP A 116 -4.05 -10.98 -2.26
C TRP A 116 -5.34 -11.73 -1.91
N THR A 117 -5.32 -12.95 -1.53
CA THR A 117 -4.30 -13.94 -1.83
C THR A 117 -4.75 -14.71 -3.05
N VAL A 118 -3.94 -14.79 -4.07
CA VAL A 118 -4.33 -15.38 -5.36
C VAL A 118 -3.59 -16.70 -5.54
N ASP A 119 -4.28 -17.81 -5.31
CA ASP A 119 -3.72 -19.17 -5.39
C ASP A 119 -4.24 -19.96 -6.60
N ASP A 120 -5.06 -19.36 -7.42
CA ASP A 120 -5.68 -19.93 -8.59
C ASP A 120 -4.99 -19.50 -9.88
N THR A 121 -4.58 -20.46 -10.71
CA THR A 121 -3.81 -20.22 -11.94
C THR A 121 -4.60 -19.41 -12.97
N GLU A 122 -5.91 -19.66 -13.10
CA GLU A 122 -6.77 -18.93 -14.05
C GLU A 122 -6.90 -17.45 -13.64
N ARG A 123 -7.09 -17.19 -12.34
CA ARG A 123 -7.11 -15.82 -11.81
C ARG A 123 -5.79 -15.10 -12.05
N VAL A 124 -4.66 -15.76 -11.79
CA VAL A 124 -3.34 -15.18 -12.05
C VAL A 124 -3.21 -14.77 -13.51
N ALA A 125 -3.60 -15.63 -14.46
CA ALA A 125 -3.55 -15.32 -15.88
C ALA A 125 -4.40 -14.09 -16.24
N ASN A 126 -5.62 -14.00 -15.67
CA ASN A 126 -6.50 -12.85 -15.86
C ASN A 126 -5.89 -11.56 -15.31
N TYR A 127 -5.27 -11.60 -14.12
CA TYR A 127 -4.66 -10.43 -13.52
C TYR A 127 -3.40 -9.98 -14.24
N ILE A 128 -2.62 -10.91 -14.78
CA ILE A 128 -1.49 -10.59 -15.67
C ILE A 128 -1.99 -9.87 -16.93
N ALA A 129 -3.09 -10.36 -17.53
CA ALA A 129 -3.70 -9.71 -18.69
C ALA A 129 -4.19 -8.28 -18.37
N GLN A 130 -4.63 -8.01 -17.14
CA GLN A 130 -5.01 -6.69 -16.65
C GLN A 130 -3.82 -5.82 -16.22
N LYS A 131 -2.60 -6.32 -16.32
CA LYS A 131 -1.36 -5.63 -15.91
C LYS A 131 -1.38 -5.24 -14.42
N VAL A 132 -1.88 -6.12 -13.57
CA VAL A 132 -1.76 -5.99 -12.12
C VAL A 132 -0.28 -5.96 -11.74
N ASP A 133 0.10 -5.07 -10.84
CA ASP A 133 1.51 -4.81 -10.53
C ASP A 133 2.09 -5.83 -9.55
N TYR A 134 1.27 -6.34 -8.64
CA TYR A 134 1.71 -7.30 -7.61
C TYR A 134 0.65 -8.37 -7.39
N ILE A 135 1.11 -9.59 -7.19
CA ILE A 135 0.26 -10.73 -6.80
C ILE A 135 0.89 -11.40 -5.59
N THR A 136 0.15 -11.43 -4.49
CA THR A 136 0.51 -12.20 -3.30
C THR A 136 -0.14 -13.57 -3.38
N THR A 137 0.67 -14.62 -3.28
CA THR A 137 0.23 -16.00 -3.42
C THR A 137 0.96 -16.91 -2.44
N ASN A 138 0.27 -17.97 -2.01
CA ASN A 138 0.88 -19.09 -1.28
C ASN A 138 1.34 -20.21 -2.23
N THR A 139 1.06 -20.08 -3.53
CA THR A 139 1.32 -21.09 -4.54
C THR A 139 2.50 -20.71 -5.41
N LYS A 140 3.31 -21.70 -5.76
CA LYS A 140 4.41 -21.52 -6.70
C LYS A 140 3.91 -21.75 -8.13
N PHE A 141 3.94 -20.70 -8.97
CA PHE A 141 3.49 -20.76 -10.36
C PHE A 141 4.61 -20.92 -11.40
N TRP A 142 5.82 -21.16 -10.96
CA TRP A 142 7.01 -21.36 -11.82
C TRP A 142 7.75 -22.64 -11.51
#